data_f8d2efaa46818ccd9a383f4082d4044e
#
_entry.id   f8d2efaa46818ccd9a383f4082d4044e
#
_cell.length_a   1.000
_cell.length_b   1.000
_cell.length_c   1.000
_cell.angle_alpha   90.00
_cell.angle_beta   90.00
_cell.angle_gamma   90.00
#
_symmetry.space_group_name_H-M   'P 1'
#
loop_
_entity.id
_entity.type
_entity.pdbx_description
1 polymer ?
#
loop_
_entity_poly.entity_id
_entity_poly.type
_entity_poly.pdbx_seq_one_letter_code
_entity_poly.pdbx_strand_id
1 'polypeptide(L)'
;MAIEDSVSMPNPVTGKTLRDSFPADMEALTFGLIRVKDNLLRFGPLELIRFGRPQVTRTSVQWPIEGGLLARSAGGHLRIELLYGRLVESLDGYRPMLPRPIYSLTQVPIHHLLTRLHLLRVRGREPEPGPPADRSRRMAAATIDAALCISAAAIIGRRRRLPVLLGIAAGYHVACWSLSGVTLGGAVMKQRVVAVDGSKVTIGQAIVRLALLPLAALRMRDVHDDIAGTDVVSH
;
A
#
# COMPACT_ATOMS: atom_id res chain seq x y z
N MET A 1 22.24 -3.15 4.45
CA MET A 1 20.91 -3.74 4.70
C MET A 1 20.23 -3.79 3.37
N ALA A 2 19.61 -4.89 3.00
CA ALA A 2 18.83 -5.03 1.78
C ALA A 2 17.35 -5.15 2.16
N ILE A 3 16.50 -4.43 1.48
CA ILE A 3 15.03 -4.52 1.54
C ILE A 3 14.57 -4.72 0.10
N GLU A 4 13.69 -5.67 -0.11
CA GLU A 4 13.18 -6.00 -1.44
C GLU A 4 11.68 -6.26 -1.37
N ASP A 5 10.95 -5.70 -2.33
CA ASP A 5 9.53 -5.97 -2.59
C ASP A 5 9.32 -6.22 -4.07
N SER A 6 8.33 -7.04 -4.41
CA SER A 6 8.03 -7.34 -5.79
C SER A 6 6.56 -7.62 -6.04
N VAL A 7 6.11 -7.30 -7.26
CA VAL A 7 4.76 -7.60 -7.77
C VAL A 7 4.86 -8.25 -9.14
N SER A 8 3.84 -9.04 -9.52
CA SER A 8 3.75 -9.54 -10.89
C SER A 8 3.55 -8.39 -11.88
N MET A 9 4.28 -8.39 -12.99
CA MET A 9 4.20 -7.35 -14.02
C MET A 9 4.04 -8.02 -15.40
N PRO A 10 2.81 -8.27 -15.83
CA PRO A 10 2.54 -8.95 -17.09
C PRO A 10 2.84 -8.07 -18.32
N ASN A 11 2.73 -6.75 -18.17
CA ASN A 11 2.96 -5.80 -19.23
C ASN A 11 4.39 -5.26 -19.21
N PRO A 12 5.03 -4.99 -20.35
CA PRO A 12 6.36 -4.41 -20.38
C PRO A 12 6.33 -2.97 -19.82
N VAL A 13 7.34 -2.61 -19.04
CA VAL A 13 7.55 -1.26 -18.52
C VAL A 13 8.98 -0.82 -18.81
N THR A 14 9.16 0.46 -19.12
CA THR A 14 10.48 1.02 -19.41
C THR A 14 11.09 1.68 -18.18
N GLY A 15 12.43 1.71 -18.08
CA GLY A 15 13.12 2.43 -17.01
C GLY A 15 12.79 3.92 -16.97
N LYS A 16 12.44 4.52 -18.11
CA LYS A 16 11.95 5.91 -18.16
C LYS A 16 10.61 6.05 -17.45
N THR A 17 9.67 5.14 -17.73
CA THR A 17 8.36 5.10 -17.05
C THR A 17 8.54 4.94 -15.54
N LEU A 18 9.42 4.02 -15.10
CA LEU A 18 9.72 3.80 -13.69
C LEU A 18 10.30 5.04 -13.01
N ARG A 19 11.21 5.75 -13.71
CA ARG A 19 11.75 7.01 -13.20
C ARG A 19 10.68 8.07 -13.01
N ASP A 20 9.80 8.22 -13.99
CA ASP A 20 8.83 9.31 -14.02
C ASP A 20 7.62 9.03 -13.11
N SER A 21 7.26 7.75 -12.88
CA SER A 21 6.17 7.35 -11.99
C SER A 21 6.50 7.54 -10.51
N PHE A 22 7.74 7.29 -10.09
CA PHE A 22 8.12 7.31 -8.68
C PHE A 22 7.78 8.62 -7.95
N PRO A 23 8.14 9.82 -8.45
CA PRO A 23 7.77 11.08 -7.83
C PRO A 23 6.26 11.30 -7.75
N ALA A 24 5.56 11.05 -8.85
CA ALA A 24 4.12 11.24 -8.95
C ALA A 24 3.34 10.31 -8.01
N ASP A 25 3.77 9.06 -7.91
CA ASP A 25 3.12 8.09 -7.04
C ASP A 25 3.38 8.35 -5.56
N MET A 26 4.61 8.75 -5.19
CA MET A 26 4.90 9.14 -3.81
C MET A 26 4.03 10.32 -3.36
N GLU A 27 3.84 11.33 -4.20
CA GLU A 27 2.96 12.45 -3.89
C GLU A 27 1.49 12.02 -3.80
N ALA A 28 1.02 11.21 -4.74
CA ALA A 28 -0.37 10.73 -4.76
C ALA A 28 -0.71 9.81 -3.59
N LEU A 29 0.15 8.83 -3.28
CA LEU A 29 -0.04 7.85 -2.20
C LEU A 29 -0.01 8.49 -0.80
N THR A 30 0.69 9.61 -0.67
CA THR A 30 0.83 10.32 0.61
C THR A 30 0.00 11.60 0.67
N PHE A 31 -0.92 11.82 -0.27
CA PHE A 31 -1.76 13.02 -0.35
C PHE A 31 -0.95 14.33 -0.35
N GLY A 32 0.22 14.32 -1.01
CA GLY A 32 1.13 15.46 -1.10
C GLY A 32 2.00 15.69 0.14
N LEU A 33 1.93 14.84 1.17
CA LEU A 33 2.79 14.93 2.35
C LEU A 33 4.25 14.62 2.04
N ILE A 34 4.48 13.62 1.17
CA ILE A 34 5.81 13.28 0.66
C ILE A 34 5.89 13.73 -0.79
N ARG A 35 6.94 14.48 -1.13
CA ARG A 35 7.22 14.95 -2.48
C ARG A 35 8.63 14.60 -2.87
N VAL A 36 8.80 14.21 -4.13
CA VAL A 36 10.11 14.00 -4.74
C VAL A 36 10.31 15.05 -5.81
N LYS A 37 11.19 16.02 -5.54
CA LYS A 37 11.54 17.10 -6.46
C LYS A 37 13.05 17.35 -6.42
N ASP A 38 13.66 17.57 -7.57
CA ASP A 38 15.11 17.85 -7.70
C ASP A 38 15.98 16.78 -7.01
N ASN A 39 15.58 15.49 -7.15
CA ASN A 39 16.18 14.34 -6.51
C ASN A 39 16.11 14.37 -4.96
N LEU A 40 15.23 15.17 -4.38
CA LEU A 40 15.02 15.27 -2.94
C LEU A 40 13.66 14.68 -2.56
N LEU A 41 13.64 13.66 -1.73
CA LEU A 41 12.43 13.16 -1.08
C LEU A 41 12.21 13.97 0.20
N ARG A 42 11.10 14.70 0.25
CA ARG A 42 10.77 15.64 1.33
C ARG A 42 9.45 15.32 2.00
N PHE A 43 9.39 15.60 3.29
CA PHE A 43 8.14 15.67 4.07
C PHE A 43 7.98 17.11 4.56
N GLY A 44 7.13 17.88 3.90
CA GLY A 44 7.07 19.31 4.11
C GLY A 44 8.43 19.99 3.86
N PRO A 45 8.99 20.74 4.84
CA PRO A 45 10.31 21.36 4.71
C PRO A 45 11.47 20.37 4.96
N LEU A 46 11.20 19.19 5.52
CA LEU A 46 12.24 18.23 5.92
C LEU A 46 12.75 17.43 4.71
N GLU A 47 14.06 17.45 4.49
CA GLU A 47 14.74 16.61 3.51
C GLU A 47 14.97 15.21 4.09
N LEU A 48 14.11 14.25 3.71
CA LEU A 48 14.19 12.89 4.22
C LEU A 48 15.35 12.11 3.59
N ILE A 49 15.42 12.12 2.24
CA ILE A 49 16.48 11.44 1.48
C ILE A 49 16.89 12.35 0.33
N ARG A 50 18.19 12.45 0.12
CA ARG A 50 18.80 13.04 -1.06
C ARG A 50 19.28 11.94 -1.97
N PHE A 51 18.72 11.89 -3.16
CA PHE A 51 19.14 10.98 -4.21
C PHE A 51 20.16 11.67 -5.13
N GLY A 52 21.12 10.89 -5.63
CA GLY A 52 21.96 11.32 -6.74
C GLY A 52 21.23 11.21 -8.07
N ARG A 53 21.96 11.54 -9.14
CA ARG A 53 21.41 11.46 -10.51
C ARG A 53 20.94 10.05 -10.85
N PRO A 54 19.69 9.86 -11.31
CA PRO A 54 19.17 8.54 -11.66
C PRO A 54 19.91 7.94 -12.85
N GLN A 55 20.24 6.67 -12.75
CA GLN A 55 20.78 5.86 -13.83
C GLN A 55 19.63 5.06 -14.42
N VAL A 56 19.29 5.32 -15.68
CA VAL A 56 18.14 4.71 -16.36
C VAL A 56 18.64 3.76 -17.44
N THR A 57 18.15 2.51 -17.42
CA THR A 57 18.34 1.54 -18.48
C THR A 57 17.03 1.30 -19.22
N ARG A 58 16.99 0.32 -20.12
CA ARG A 58 15.76 -0.04 -20.82
C ARG A 58 14.64 -0.50 -19.89
N THR A 59 14.97 -1.26 -18.83
CA THR A 59 14.00 -1.93 -17.94
C THR A 59 14.22 -1.62 -16.47
N SER A 60 15.12 -0.70 -16.12
CA SER A 60 15.41 -0.34 -14.74
C SER A 60 15.76 1.12 -14.57
N VAL A 61 15.60 1.58 -13.34
CA VAL A 61 16.10 2.86 -12.85
C VAL A 61 16.74 2.67 -11.49
N GLN A 62 17.85 3.36 -11.24
CA GLN A 62 18.57 3.31 -9.97
C GLN A 62 18.94 4.72 -9.53
N TRP A 63 18.66 5.05 -8.28
CA TRP A 63 19.06 6.30 -7.64
C TRP A 63 20.10 6.01 -6.54
N PRO A 64 21.33 6.52 -6.64
CA PRO A 64 22.27 6.53 -5.53
C PRO A 64 21.72 7.35 -4.37
N ILE A 65 21.99 6.95 -3.13
CA ILE A 65 21.60 7.70 -1.93
C ILE A 65 22.82 8.52 -1.48
N GLU A 66 22.69 9.85 -1.49
CA GLU A 66 23.75 10.80 -1.15
C GLU A 66 23.66 11.30 0.29
N GLY A 67 22.47 11.17 0.93
CA GLY A 67 22.27 11.61 2.31
C GLY A 67 20.81 11.92 2.62
N GLY A 68 20.57 12.73 3.64
CA GLY A 68 19.26 13.18 4.12
C GLY A 68 19.03 12.82 5.59
N LEU A 69 17.91 13.28 6.15
CA LEU A 69 17.58 13.08 7.57
C LEU A 69 17.46 11.58 7.96
N LEU A 70 17.02 10.75 7.03
CA LEU A 70 16.85 9.31 7.29
C LEU A 70 18.12 8.49 7.01
N ALA A 71 19.09 9.04 6.27
CA ALA A 71 20.35 8.39 5.91
C ALA A 71 21.50 8.88 6.80
N ARG A 72 22.16 7.97 7.49
CA ARG A 72 23.32 8.27 8.34
C ARG A 72 24.53 8.78 7.56
N SER A 73 24.70 8.28 6.33
CA SER A 73 25.78 8.66 5.43
C SER A 73 25.39 8.35 4.00
N ALA A 74 26.09 8.94 3.05
CA ALA A 74 26.02 8.54 1.65
C ALA A 74 26.36 7.05 1.49
N GLY A 75 25.75 6.42 0.52
CA GLY A 75 25.96 5.00 0.18
C GLY A 75 24.65 4.24 0.09
N GLY A 76 24.68 3.19 -0.73
CA GLY A 76 23.49 2.44 -1.13
C GLY A 76 22.73 3.09 -2.27
N HIS A 77 21.72 2.40 -2.71
CA HIS A 77 20.87 2.84 -3.82
C HIS A 77 19.47 2.28 -3.71
N LEU A 78 18.52 3.03 -4.22
CA LEU A 78 17.16 2.59 -4.52
C LEU A 78 17.13 2.17 -5.99
N ARG A 79 16.68 0.94 -6.27
CA ARG A 79 16.59 0.41 -7.62
C ARG A 79 15.20 -0.15 -7.87
N ILE A 80 14.64 0.16 -9.03
CA ILE A 80 13.40 -0.42 -9.52
C ILE A 80 13.69 -1.04 -10.87
N GLU A 81 13.33 -2.30 -11.05
CA GLU A 81 13.62 -3.04 -12.28
C GLU A 81 12.56 -4.09 -12.63
N LEU A 82 12.43 -4.34 -13.93
CA LEU A 82 11.62 -5.43 -14.44
C LEU A 82 12.50 -6.67 -14.63
N LEU A 83 12.27 -7.70 -13.82
CA LEU A 83 12.98 -8.98 -13.84
C LEU A 83 11.99 -10.14 -14.00
N TYR A 84 12.14 -10.96 -15.04
CA TYR A 84 11.37 -12.20 -15.24
C TYR A 84 9.85 -12.04 -15.07
N GLY A 85 9.27 -10.95 -15.59
CA GLY A 85 7.85 -10.67 -15.48
C GLY A 85 7.40 -10.20 -14.07
N ARG A 86 8.34 -9.76 -13.24
CA ARG A 86 8.10 -9.15 -11.96
C ARG A 86 8.72 -7.75 -11.91
N LEU A 87 8.01 -6.82 -11.35
CA LEU A 87 8.55 -5.53 -11.00
C LEU A 87 9.12 -5.63 -9.58
N VAL A 88 10.40 -5.34 -9.45
CA VAL A 88 11.16 -5.48 -8.20
C VAL A 88 11.68 -4.11 -7.80
N GLU A 89 11.46 -3.72 -6.55
CA GLU A 89 12.12 -2.57 -5.93
C GLU A 89 13.04 -3.05 -4.83
N SER A 90 14.30 -2.63 -4.87
CA SER A 90 15.32 -2.96 -3.88
C SER A 90 15.99 -1.72 -3.33
N LEU A 91 16.27 -1.75 -2.03
CA LEU A 91 17.05 -0.75 -1.32
C LEU A 91 18.30 -1.42 -0.75
N ASP A 92 19.43 -1.26 -1.42
CA ASP A 92 20.69 -1.91 -1.09
C ASP A 92 21.74 -0.94 -0.55
N GLY A 93 22.56 -1.42 0.41
CA GLY A 93 23.67 -0.65 0.98
C GLY A 93 23.24 0.56 1.81
N TYR A 94 21.94 0.76 2.01
CA TYR A 94 21.39 1.86 2.81
C TYR A 94 21.80 1.77 4.28
N ARG A 95 22.18 2.93 4.83
CA ARG A 95 22.58 3.08 6.24
C ARG A 95 21.59 3.99 6.96
N PRO A 96 20.61 3.44 7.68
CA PRO A 96 19.61 4.25 8.37
C PRO A 96 20.23 5.10 9.49
N MET A 97 19.66 6.28 9.72
CA MET A 97 20.03 7.15 10.84
C MET A 97 19.60 6.54 12.17
N LEU A 98 18.44 5.92 12.22
CA LEU A 98 17.92 5.31 13.43
C LEU A 98 18.64 4.00 13.80
N PRO A 99 18.77 3.68 15.09
CA PRO A 99 19.22 2.36 15.55
C PRO A 99 18.37 1.24 14.95
N ARG A 100 19.00 0.09 14.66
CA ARG A 100 18.34 -1.04 13.98
C ARG A 100 16.96 -1.42 14.54
N PRO A 101 16.76 -1.57 15.87
CA PRO A 101 15.45 -1.96 16.39
C PRO A 101 14.35 -0.93 16.07
N ILE A 102 14.66 0.37 16.25
CA ILE A 102 13.72 1.46 15.98
C ILE A 102 13.42 1.53 14.47
N TYR A 103 14.46 1.45 13.64
CA TYR A 103 14.33 1.42 12.18
C TYR A 103 13.42 0.27 11.71
N SER A 104 13.65 -0.95 12.22
CA SER A 104 12.87 -2.13 11.83
C SER A 104 11.41 -2.05 12.26
N LEU A 105 11.12 -1.41 13.39
CA LEU A 105 9.75 -1.27 13.88
C LEU A 105 8.98 -0.09 13.26
N THR A 106 9.69 0.92 12.74
CA THR A 106 9.05 2.16 12.25
C THR A 106 9.22 2.36 10.75
N GLN A 107 10.45 2.45 10.27
CA GLN A 107 10.71 2.80 8.86
C GLN A 107 10.53 1.62 7.91
N VAL A 108 10.92 0.41 8.30
CA VAL A 108 10.79 -0.78 7.44
C VAL A 108 9.33 -1.06 7.06
N PRO A 109 8.36 -1.10 7.99
CA PRO A 109 6.95 -1.31 7.62
C PRO A 109 6.38 -0.21 6.69
N ILE A 110 6.78 1.04 6.92
CA ILE A 110 6.36 2.17 6.07
C ILE A 110 6.97 2.03 4.68
N HIS A 111 8.26 1.69 4.60
CA HIS A 111 8.94 1.45 3.34
C HIS A 111 8.25 0.34 2.55
N HIS A 112 8.08 -0.86 3.13
CA HIS A 112 7.37 -1.96 2.48
C HIS A 112 5.97 -1.57 2.01
N LEU A 113 5.22 -0.80 2.81
CA LEU A 113 3.90 -0.33 2.42
C LEU A 113 3.97 0.59 1.20
N LEU A 114 4.78 1.65 1.26
CA LEU A 114 4.88 2.63 0.16
C LEU A 114 5.42 1.98 -1.12
N THR A 115 6.47 1.17 -1.02
CA THR A 115 7.01 0.38 -2.13
C THR A 115 5.92 -0.51 -2.74
N ARG A 116 5.23 -1.29 -1.91
CA ARG A 116 4.16 -2.18 -2.40
C ARG A 116 3.07 -1.41 -3.14
N LEU A 117 2.59 -0.29 -2.57
CA LEU A 117 1.57 0.54 -3.19
C LEU A 117 2.05 1.17 -4.51
N HIS A 118 3.31 1.65 -4.55
CA HIS A 118 3.93 2.18 -5.76
C HIS A 118 4.01 1.12 -6.87
N LEU A 119 4.56 -0.05 -6.55
CA LEU A 119 4.69 -1.14 -7.52
C LEU A 119 3.34 -1.59 -8.08
N LEU A 120 2.29 -1.71 -7.23
CA LEU A 120 0.94 -2.05 -7.67
C LEU A 120 0.33 -0.96 -8.56
N ARG A 121 0.64 0.30 -8.29
CA ARG A 121 0.18 1.43 -9.09
C ARG A 121 0.84 1.46 -10.47
N VAL A 122 2.15 1.20 -10.54
CA VAL A 122 2.88 1.05 -11.81
C VAL A 122 2.38 -0.15 -12.60
N ARG A 123 2.12 -1.27 -11.93
CA ARG A 123 1.57 -2.48 -12.55
C ARG A 123 0.20 -2.22 -13.18
N GLY A 124 -0.63 -1.39 -12.54
CA GLY A 124 -1.99 -1.15 -12.96
C GLY A 124 -2.93 -2.32 -12.64
N ARG A 125 -4.16 -2.26 -13.18
CA ARG A 125 -5.22 -3.24 -12.91
C ARG A 125 -5.37 -4.30 -14.01
N GLU A 126 -4.66 -4.19 -15.10
CA GLU A 126 -4.70 -5.14 -16.21
C GLU A 126 -3.54 -6.14 -16.15
N PRO A 127 -3.79 -7.47 -16.26
CA PRO A 127 -5.12 -8.10 -16.24
C PRO A 127 -5.78 -8.01 -14.85
N GLU A 128 -7.12 -7.96 -14.82
CA GLU A 128 -7.88 -7.93 -13.58
C GLU A 128 -7.66 -9.22 -12.79
N PRO A 129 -7.65 -9.16 -11.43
CA PRO A 129 -7.41 -10.31 -10.56
C PRO A 129 -8.58 -11.31 -10.52
N GLY A 130 -9.71 -10.96 -11.13
CA GLY A 130 -10.91 -11.79 -11.22
C GLY A 130 -12.14 -10.99 -11.61
N PRO A 131 -13.32 -11.63 -11.75
CA PRO A 131 -14.54 -10.94 -12.07
C PRO A 131 -14.90 -9.95 -10.94
N PRO A 132 -15.13 -8.66 -11.26
CA PRO A 132 -15.42 -7.66 -10.24
C PRO A 132 -16.73 -7.99 -9.51
N ALA A 133 -16.74 -7.78 -8.20
CA ALA A 133 -17.95 -7.97 -7.40
C ALA A 133 -18.95 -6.83 -7.68
N ASP A 134 -20.20 -7.19 -7.91
CA ASP A 134 -21.26 -6.23 -8.12
C ASP A 134 -21.46 -5.30 -6.91
N ARG A 135 -21.76 -4.03 -7.17
CA ARG A 135 -21.91 -3.00 -6.14
C ARG A 135 -22.97 -3.36 -5.10
N SER A 136 -24.09 -3.91 -5.53
CA SER A 136 -25.18 -4.32 -4.62
C SER A 136 -24.72 -5.40 -3.64
N ARG A 137 -23.96 -6.38 -4.12
CA ARG A 137 -23.35 -7.45 -3.28
C ARG A 137 -22.32 -6.88 -2.32
N ARG A 138 -21.48 -5.92 -2.77
CA ARG A 138 -20.51 -5.23 -1.89
C ARG A 138 -21.21 -4.49 -0.75
N MET A 139 -22.31 -3.78 -1.05
CA MET A 139 -23.11 -3.08 -0.04
C MET A 139 -23.78 -4.06 0.94
N ALA A 140 -24.36 -5.16 0.44
CA ALA A 140 -24.94 -6.19 1.29
C ALA A 140 -23.91 -6.82 2.24
N ALA A 141 -22.71 -7.15 1.73
CA ALA A 141 -21.62 -7.66 2.56
C ALA A 141 -21.22 -6.65 3.65
N ALA A 142 -21.04 -5.38 3.28
CA ALA A 142 -20.71 -4.33 4.24
C ALA A 142 -21.78 -4.14 5.32
N THR A 143 -23.05 -4.29 4.96
CA THR A 143 -24.17 -4.23 5.93
C THR A 143 -24.13 -5.39 6.94
N ILE A 144 -23.84 -6.62 6.46
CA ILE A 144 -23.68 -7.79 7.32
C ILE A 144 -22.50 -7.58 8.29
N ASP A 145 -21.36 -7.15 7.79
CA ASP A 145 -20.17 -6.89 8.58
C ASP A 145 -20.39 -5.77 9.62
N ALA A 146 -21.08 -4.70 9.24
CA ALA A 146 -21.44 -3.63 10.15
C ALA A 146 -22.39 -4.10 11.26
N ALA A 147 -23.42 -4.87 10.93
CA ALA A 147 -24.35 -5.45 11.90
C ALA A 147 -23.61 -6.37 12.91
N LEU A 148 -22.67 -7.19 12.44
CA LEU A 148 -21.82 -8.02 13.29
C LEU A 148 -20.99 -7.18 14.27
N CYS A 149 -20.29 -6.16 13.76
CA CYS A 149 -19.45 -5.28 14.59
C CYS A 149 -20.27 -4.49 15.62
N ILE A 150 -21.45 -3.98 15.23
CA ILE A 150 -22.37 -3.27 16.12
C ILE A 150 -22.87 -4.19 17.22
N SER A 151 -23.28 -5.41 16.89
CA SER A 151 -23.75 -6.39 17.85
C SER A 151 -22.66 -6.79 18.85
N ALA A 152 -21.45 -7.05 18.38
CA ALA A 152 -20.31 -7.33 19.24
C ALA A 152 -19.98 -6.15 20.17
N ALA A 153 -19.99 -4.93 19.63
CA ALA A 153 -19.75 -3.73 20.44
C ALA A 153 -20.86 -3.46 21.47
N ALA A 154 -22.11 -3.80 21.16
CA ALA A 154 -23.22 -3.68 22.10
C ALA A 154 -23.08 -4.62 23.30
N ILE A 155 -22.54 -5.82 23.07
CA ILE A 155 -22.31 -6.82 24.13
C ILE A 155 -21.12 -6.42 25.02
N ILE A 156 -19.99 -5.97 24.40
CA ILE A 156 -18.73 -5.73 25.10
C ILE A 156 -18.68 -4.30 25.69
N GLY A 157 -19.20 -3.32 24.98
CA GLY A 157 -18.96 -1.90 25.21
C GLY A 157 -20.01 -1.19 26.05
N ARG A 158 -20.33 -1.66 27.26
CA ARG A 158 -21.41 -1.12 28.12
C ARG A 158 -21.39 0.41 28.29
N ARG A 159 -20.23 1.04 28.51
CA ARG A 159 -20.10 2.50 28.78
C ARG A 159 -19.39 3.30 27.67
N ARG A 160 -18.61 2.62 26.79
CA ARG A 160 -17.79 3.26 25.74
C ARG A 160 -18.04 2.59 24.38
N ARG A 161 -19.29 2.61 23.93
CA ARG A 161 -19.72 1.89 22.73
C ARG A 161 -18.96 2.28 21.46
N LEU A 162 -18.75 3.58 21.23
CA LEU A 162 -18.11 4.06 20.00
C LEU A 162 -16.63 3.63 19.86
N PRO A 163 -15.73 3.88 20.83
CA PRO A 163 -14.35 3.43 20.70
C PRO A 163 -14.22 1.89 20.64
N VAL A 164 -15.08 1.17 21.33
CA VAL A 164 -15.13 -0.30 21.27
C VAL A 164 -15.59 -0.76 19.88
N LEU A 165 -16.63 -0.16 19.29
CA LEU A 165 -17.08 -0.44 17.93
C LEU A 165 -15.97 -0.18 16.91
N LEU A 166 -15.29 0.98 17.00
CA LEU A 166 -14.19 1.30 16.08
C LEU A 166 -13.04 0.31 16.20
N GLY A 167 -12.67 -0.09 17.44
CA GLY A 167 -11.63 -1.08 17.68
C GLY A 167 -11.99 -2.47 17.12
N ILE A 168 -13.25 -2.93 17.36
CA ILE A 168 -13.74 -4.20 16.82
C ILE A 168 -13.78 -4.17 15.29
N ALA A 169 -14.35 -3.11 14.71
CA ALA A 169 -14.44 -2.98 13.26
C ALA A 169 -13.04 -2.94 12.61
N ALA A 170 -12.11 -2.19 13.20
CA ALA A 170 -10.74 -2.12 12.70
C ALA A 170 -10.04 -3.48 12.79
N GLY A 171 -10.04 -4.11 13.96
CA GLY A 171 -9.41 -5.42 14.15
C GLY A 171 -10.00 -6.50 13.25
N TYR A 172 -11.35 -6.56 13.18
CA TYR A 172 -12.08 -7.50 12.34
C TYR A 172 -11.72 -7.35 10.85
N HIS A 173 -11.84 -6.15 10.28
CA HIS A 173 -11.60 -5.95 8.86
C HIS A 173 -10.13 -6.15 8.50
N VAL A 174 -9.19 -5.59 9.28
CA VAL A 174 -7.76 -5.76 9.02
C VAL A 174 -7.37 -7.23 9.09
N ALA A 175 -7.83 -7.96 10.11
CA ALA A 175 -7.55 -9.40 10.24
C ALA A 175 -8.16 -10.20 9.08
N CYS A 176 -9.44 -10.02 8.78
CA CYS A 176 -10.11 -10.75 7.70
C CYS A 176 -9.47 -10.49 6.35
N TRP A 177 -9.21 -9.23 5.99
CA TRP A 177 -8.61 -8.91 4.69
C TRP A 177 -7.17 -9.38 4.56
N SER A 178 -6.36 -9.29 5.61
CA SER A 178 -4.94 -9.69 5.53
C SER A 178 -4.71 -11.20 5.65
N LEU A 179 -5.56 -11.93 6.38
CA LEU A 179 -5.40 -13.36 6.57
C LEU A 179 -6.02 -14.20 5.43
N SER A 180 -7.24 -13.87 5.05
CA SER A 180 -8.03 -14.67 4.11
C SER A 180 -8.54 -13.88 2.88
N GLY A 181 -8.55 -12.57 2.95
CA GLY A 181 -9.21 -11.70 1.97
C GLY A 181 -10.75 -11.68 2.12
N VAL A 182 -11.32 -12.42 3.07
CA VAL A 182 -12.77 -12.65 3.16
C VAL A 182 -13.27 -12.25 4.53
N THR A 183 -14.25 -11.34 4.59
CA THR A 183 -15.05 -11.05 5.78
C THR A 183 -16.24 -12.01 5.87
N LEU A 184 -16.96 -12.03 6.98
CA LEU A 184 -18.19 -12.84 7.08
C LEU A 184 -19.23 -12.42 6.05
N GLY A 185 -19.46 -11.10 5.89
CA GLY A 185 -20.32 -10.57 4.84
C GLY A 185 -19.83 -10.94 3.45
N GLY A 186 -18.51 -10.88 3.23
CA GLY A 186 -17.87 -11.32 1.99
C GLY A 186 -18.12 -12.81 1.70
N ALA A 187 -17.99 -13.68 2.70
CA ALA A 187 -18.27 -15.11 2.57
C ALA A 187 -19.73 -15.38 2.17
N VAL A 188 -20.68 -14.71 2.83
CA VAL A 188 -22.11 -14.83 2.53
C VAL A 188 -22.42 -14.37 1.11
N MET A 189 -21.81 -13.27 0.66
CA MET A 189 -22.03 -12.69 -0.65
C MET A 189 -21.12 -13.25 -1.75
N LYS A 190 -20.30 -14.27 -1.43
CA LYS A 190 -19.34 -14.93 -2.36
C LYS A 190 -18.40 -13.94 -3.00
N GLN A 191 -17.73 -13.12 -2.21
CA GLN A 191 -16.75 -12.14 -2.66
C GLN A 191 -15.55 -12.08 -1.72
N ARG A 192 -14.41 -11.68 -2.27
CA ARG A 192 -13.17 -11.51 -1.50
C ARG A 192 -12.42 -10.25 -1.95
N VAL A 193 -11.61 -9.73 -1.05
CA VAL A 193 -10.67 -8.64 -1.31
C VAL A 193 -9.31 -9.24 -1.67
N VAL A 194 -8.74 -8.79 -2.78
CA VAL A 194 -7.41 -9.20 -3.26
C VAL A 194 -6.62 -7.96 -3.63
N ALA A 195 -5.30 -8.06 -3.69
CA ALA A 195 -4.49 -7.01 -4.31
C ALA A 195 -4.70 -7.03 -5.83
N VAL A 196 -4.48 -5.90 -6.51
CA VAL A 196 -4.69 -5.79 -7.97
C VAL A 196 -3.82 -6.75 -8.79
N ASP A 197 -2.74 -7.28 -8.22
CA ASP A 197 -1.91 -8.32 -8.82
C ASP A 197 -2.41 -9.77 -8.53
N GLY A 198 -3.57 -9.91 -7.89
CA GLY A 198 -4.17 -11.20 -7.51
C GLY A 198 -3.58 -11.79 -6.23
N SER A 199 -2.57 -11.19 -5.63
CA SER A 199 -1.98 -11.68 -4.39
C SER A 199 -2.83 -11.35 -3.15
N LYS A 200 -2.42 -11.88 -1.99
CA LYS A 200 -3.05 -11.56 -0.71
C LYS A 200 -2.83 -10.10 -0.35
N VAL A 201 -3.84 -9.49 0.25
CA VAL A 201 -3.75 -8.14 0.81
C VAL A 201 -2.82 -8.15 2.01
N THR A 202 -1.85 -7.23 2.05
CA THR A 202 -0.97 -7.06 3.21
C THR A 202 -1.68 -6.33 4.35
N ILE A 203 -1.18 -6.45 5.58
CA ILE A 203 -1.71 -5.69 6.74
C ILE A 203 -1.69 -4.18 6.46
N GLY A 204 -0.61 -3.66 5.86
CA GLY A 204 -0.50 -2.26 5.50
C GLY A 204 -1.58 -1.82 4.51
N GLN A 205 -1.83 -2.59 3.45
CA GLN A 205 -2.91 -2.33 2.49
C GLN A 205 -4.29 -2.37 3.17
N ALA A 206 -4.53 -3.34 4.06
CA ALA A 206 -5.78 -3.46 4.81
C ALA A 206 -6.03 -2.23 5.71
N ILE A 207 -4.99 -1.71 6.36
CA ILE A 207 -5.07 -0.48 7.16
C ILE A 207 -5.38 0.74 6.28
N VAL A 208 -4.66 0.91 5.17
CA VAL A 208 -4.91 2.02 4.22
C VAL A 208 -6.34 1.95 3.67
N ARG A 209 -6.79 0.75 3.25
CA ARG A 209 -8.14 0.51 2.79
C ARG A 209 -9.18 0.93 3.84
N LEU A 210 -9.00 0.48 5.08
CA LEU A 210 -9.90 0.80 6.19
C LEU A 210 -9.94 2.31 6.48
N ALA A 211 -8.78 2.96 6.56
CA ALA A 211 -8.67 4.39 6.84
C ALA A 211 -9.36 5.25 5.78
N LEU A 212 -9.42 4.77 4.52
CA LEU A 212 -10.03 5.49 3.39
C LEU A 212 -11.51 5.13 3.15
N LEU A 213 -12.06 4.13 3.84
CA LEU A 213 -13.49 3.78 3.71
C LEU A 213 -14.45 4.95 3.93
N PRO A 214 -14.27 5.83 4.93
CA PRO A 214 -15.15 6.99 5.11
C PRO A 214 -15.13 7.95 3.92
N LEU A 215 -13.97 8.14 3.28
CA LEU A 215 -13.83 8.96 2.08
C LEU A 215 -14.55 8.35 0.87
N ALA A 216 -14.50 7.04 0.73
CA ALA A 216 -15.20 6.31 -0.33
C ALA A 216 -16.73 6.43 -0.15
N ALA A 217 -17.24 6.32 1.07
CA ALA A 217 -18.64 6.49 1.37
C ALA A 217 -19.14 7.91 1.04
N LEU A 218 -18.33 8.95 1.32
CA LEU A 218 -18.67 10.35 1.04
C LEU A 218 -18.62 10.67 -0.46
N ARG A 219 -17.66 10.11 -1.21
CA ARG A 219 -17.43 10.43 -2.62
C ARG A 219 -18.09 9.46 -3.59
N MET A 220 -18.72 8.39 -3.10
CA MET A 220 -19.30 7.29 -3.90
C MET A 220 -18.33 6.71 -4.96
N ARG A 221 -17.03 6.75 -4.70
CA ARG A 221 -15.96 6.22 -5.56
C ARG A 221 -15.13 5.22 -4.80
N ASP A 222 -14.55 4.27 -5.50
CA ASP A 222 -13.68 3.22 -4.94
C ASP A 222 -12.26 3.72 -4.60
N VAL A 223 -12.14 4.96 -4.10
CA VAL A 223 -10.87 5.62 -3.75
C VAL A 223 -10.03 4.79 -2.78
N HIS A 224 -10.69 4.08 -1.85
CA HIS A 224 -10.01 3.21 -0.89
C HIS A 224 -9.35 2.00 -1.59
N ASP A 225 -9.98 1.44 -2.62
CA ASP A 225 -9.43 0.36 -3.42
C ASP A 225 -8.29 0.86 -4.32
N ASP A 226 -8.47 2.04 -4.93
CA ASP A 226 -7.46 2.62 -5.82
C ASP A 226 -6.15 2.92 -5.10
N ILE A 227 -6.22 3.55 -3.91
CA ILE A 227 -5.02 3.91 -3.15
C ILE A 227 -4.41 2.69 -2.47
N ALA A 228 -5.22 1.79 -1.91
CA ALA A 228 -4.73 0.56 -1.29
C ALA A 228 -4.22 -0.49 -2.31
N GLY A 229 -4.42 -0.28 -3.61
CA GLY A 229 -4.06 -1.25 -4.65
C GLY A 229 -4.80 -2.58 -4.47
N THR A 230 -6.11 -2.51 -4.19
CA THR A 230 -6.96 -3.67 -3.92
C THR A 230 -8.17 -3.71 -4.84
N ASP A 231 -8.75 -4.88 -5.01
CA ASP A 231 -10.00 -5.10 -5.72
C ASP A 231 -10.92 -6.06 -4.95
N VAL A 232 -12.23 -5.92 -5.15
CA VAL A 232 -13.22 -6.85 -4.64
C VAL A 232 -13.71 -7.72 -5.80
N VAL A 233 -13.39 -9.01 -5.74
CA VAL A 233 -13.73 -9.99 -6.78
C VAL A 233 -14.75 -10.98 -6.30
N SER A 234 -15.61 -11.46 -7.22
CA SER A 234 -16.56 -12.56 -6.99
C SER A 234 -15.84 -13.91 -7.05
N HIS A 235 -16.33 -14.93 -6.34
CA HIS A 235 -15.88 -16.32 -6.41
C HIS A 235 -17.04 -17.30 -6.29
#